data_ada0a71358b220e15d80c3e000f07d96
#
_entry.id   ada0a71358b220e15d80c3e000f07d96
#
_cell.length_a   1.000
_cell.length_b   1.000
_cell.length_c   1.000
_cell.angle_alpha   90.00
_cell.angle_beta   90.00
_cell.angle_gamma   90.00
#
_symmetry.space_group_name_H-M   'P 1'
#
loop_
_entity.id
_entity.type
_entity.pdbx_description
1 polymer ?
#
loop_
_entity_poly.entity_id
_entity_poly.type
_entity_poly.pdbx_seq_one_letter_code
_entity_poly.pdbx_strand_id
1 'polypeptide(L)'
;MIRPSERFDIDWDKVSTEVTALLQDLIRIDTTNPPGNETLAARFIATYLEKDGLRPTLTESAPGRGNVTTRLTGGNEAPLLLLGHTDVVAVEPHMWTQPPFSGALHEGCVWGRGALDMKNMVAAELIVLLLLKRHKVPLDRDILYAATADEEAGKGDHGPGWLLDHHPEQIDAPVILTEGGGHDLSFEGKRFYTCQVGQKGI
;
A
#
# COMPACT_ATOMS: atom_id res chain seq x y z
N MET A 1 7.02 21.77 -19.07
CA MET A 1 7.10 20.99 -17.80
C MET A 1 7.91 19.75 -18.12
N ILE A 2 9.11 19.58 -17.55
CA ILE A 2 9.99 18.41 -17.78
C ILE A 2 9.33 17.22 -17.05
N ARG A 3 9.20 16.08 -17.71
CA ARG A 3 8.67 14.88 -17.05
C ARG A 3 9.63 14.42 -15.94
N PRO A 4 9.16 13.95 -14.80
CA PRO A 4 10.02 13.47 -13.70
C PRO A 4 11.05 12.43 -14.15
N SER A 5 10.68 11.54 -15.09
CA SER A 5 11.57 10.54 -15.68
C SER A 5 12.79 11.12 -16.39
N GLU A 6 12.65 12.29 -17.00
CA GLU A 6 13.77 12.97 -17.70
C GLU A 6 14.73 13.66 -16.73
N ARG A 7 14.26 13.92 -15.49
CA ARG A 7 15.06 14.59 -14.45
C ARG A 7 15.92 13.62 -13.62
N PHE A 8 15.49 12.37 -13.48
CA PHE A 8 16.09 11.43 -12.54
C PHE A 8 16.68 10.17 -13.18
N ASP A 9 16.63 10.04 -14.51
CA ASP A 9 17.14 8.86 -15.26
C ASP A 9 16.62 7.52 -14.67
N ILE A 10 15.29 7.37 -14.60
CA ILE A 10 14.64 6.19 -14.04
C ILE A 10 14.52 5.13 -15.12
N ASP A 11 15.08 3.93 -14.88
CA ASP A 11 14.91 2.74 -15.67
C ASP A 11 13.54 2.09 -15.37
N TRP A 12 12.52 2.47 -16.12
CA TRP A 12 11.15 2.01 -15.90
C TRP A 12 10.95 0.52 -16.15
N ASP A 13 11.77 -0.14 -16.93
CA ASP A 13 11.69 -1.59 -17.15
C ASP A 13 12.14 -2.34 -15.90
N LYS A 14 13.19 -1.86 -15.24
CA LYS A 14 13.59 -2.40 -13.94
C LYS A 14 12.55 -2.12 -12.86
N VAL A 15 11.99 -0.92 -12.81
CA VAL A 15 10.92 -0.57 -11.85
C VAL A 15 9.70 -1.48 -12.05
N SER A 16 9.27 -1.68 -13.29
CA SER A 16 8.16 -2.58 -13.63
C SER A 16 8.44 -4.01 -13.17
N THR A 17 9.65 -4.49 -13.40
CA THR A 17 10.07 -5.83 -12.96
C THR A 17 10.06 -5.94 -11.43
N GLU A 18 10.60 -4.93 -10.75
CA GLU A 18 10.70 -4.91 -9.29
C GLU A 18 9.32 -4.85 -8.62
N VAL A 19 8.42 -3.94 -9.06
CA VAL A 19 7.08 -3.83 -8.47
C VAL A 19 6.24 -5.07 -8.74
N THR A 20 6.39 -5.68 -9.93
CA THR A 20 5.69 -6.93 -10.26
C THR A 20 6.13 -8.07 -9.34
N ALA A 21 7.45 -8.25 -9.14
CA ALA A 21 7.98 -9.27 -8.25
C ALA A 21 7.55 -9.03 -6.80
N LEU A 22 7.61 -7.78 -6.34
CA LEU A 22 7.14 -7.38 -5.00
C LEU A 22 5.66 -7.73 -4.79
N LEU A 23 4.80 -7.40 -5.75
CA LEU A 23 3.37 -7.73 -5.69
C LEU A 23 3.14 -9.24 -5.66
N GLN A 24 3.84 -10.01 -6.51
CA GLN A 24 3.74 -11.47 -6.51
C GLN A 24 4.11 -12.06 -5.14
N ASP A 25 5.18 -11.56 -4.51
CA ASP A 25 5.63 -12.02 -3.20
C ASP A 25 4.64 -11.64 -2.09
N LEU A 26 4.06 -10.43 -2.13
CA LEU A 26 3.01 -10.02 -1.20
C LEU A 26 1.75 -10.88 -1.33
N ILE A 27 1.35 -11.25 -2.55
CA ILE A 27 0.20 -12.13 -2.78
C ILE A 27 0.44 -13.53 -2.21
N ARG A 28 1.67 -14.05 -2.26
CA ARG A 28 2.03 -15.36 -1.71
C ARG A 28 1.92 -15.43 -0.19
N ILE A 29 1.92 -14.30 0.49
CA ILE A 29 1.68 -14.21 1.93
C ILE A 29 0.16 -14.17 2.14
N ASP A 30 -0.40 -15.27 2.65
CA ASP A 30 -1.82 -15.33 2.99
C ASP A 30 -2.10 -14.51 4.25
N THR A 31 -2.81 -13.42 4.06
CA THR A 31 -3.24 -12.49 5.10
C THR A 31 -4.77 -12.41 5.18
N THR A 32 -5.42 -13.53 4.93
CA THR A 32 -6.89 -13.62 5.01
C THR A 32 -7.41 -13.16 6.36
N ASN A 33 -8.33 -12.23 6.36
CA ASN A 33 -8.96 -11.66 7.54
C ASN A 33 -10.48 -11.92 7.50
N PRO A 34 -11.08 -12.60 8.51
CA PRO A 34 -10.42 -13.18 9.67
C PRO A 34 -9.67 -14.50 9.35
N PRO A 35 -8.67 -14.92 10.19
CA PRO A 35 -8.28 -14.31 11.47
C PRO A 35 -7.31 -13.13 11.38
N GLY A 36 -6.73 -12.90 10.20
CA GLY A 36 -5.65 -11.97 9.98
C GLY A 36 -4.27 -12.59 10.26
N ASN A 37 -3.26 -12.16 9.50
CA ASN A 37 -1.88 -12.66 9.63
C ASN A 37 -0.89 -11.63 9.05
N GLU A 38 -1.23 -10.37 9.20
CA GLU A 38 -0.58 -9.26 8.53
C GLU A 38 0.86 -9.03 9.00
N THR A 39 1.21 -9.52 10.20
CA THR A 39 2.60 -9.46 10.70
C THR A 39 3.60 -10.08 9.72
N LEU A 40 3.22 -11.12 8.96
CA LEU A 40 4.10 -11.71 7.95
C LEU A 40 4.36 -10.74 6.79
N ALA A 41 3.31 -10.09 6.29
CA ALA A 41 3.43 -9.08 5.24
C ALA A 41 4.20 -7.83 5.74
N ALA A 42 3.91 -7.37 6.95
CA ALA A 42 4.59 -6.24 7.58
C ALA A 42 6.11 -6.49 7.70
N ARG A 43 6.52 -7.67 8.16
CA ARG A 43 7.94 -8.07 8.23
C ARG A 43 8.61 -8.17 6.86
N PHE A 44 7.89 -8.69 5.88
CA PHE A 44 8.38 -8.76 4.51
C PHE A 44 8.64 -7.36 3.94
N ILE A 45 7.67 -6.44 4.09
CA ILE A 45 7.80 -5.03 3.66
C ILE A 45 8.96 -4.35 4.41
N ALA A 46 9.09 -4.57 5.72
CA ALA A 46 10.19 -4.02 6.51
C ALA A 46 11.56 -4.39 5.91
N THR A 47 11.72 -5.64 5.45
CA THR A 47 12.96 -6.10 4.82
C THR A 47 13.27 -5.32 3.53
N TYR A 48 12.25 -4.94 2.75
CA TYR A 48 12.43 -4.10 1.56
C TYR A 48 12.87 -2.68 1.93
N LEU A 49 12.25 -2.09 2.94
CA LEU A 49 12.58 -0.75 3.43
C LEU A 49 14.02 -0.68 3.97
N GLU A 50 14.42 -1.69 4.74
CA GLU A 50 15.77 -1.79 5.32
C GLU A 50 16.87 -1.90 4.26
N LYS A 51 16.64 -2.67 3.19
CA LYS A 51 17.59 -2.81 2.07
C LYS A 51 17.95 -1.48 1.42
N ASP A 52 17.00 -0.55 1.38
CA ASP A 52 17.20 0.80 0.86
C ASP A 52 17.60 1.84 1.94
N GLY A 53 17.91 1.37 3.15
CA GLY A 53 18.39 2.22 4.25
C GLY A 53 17.30 3.09 4.87
N LEU A 54 16.04 2.69 4.76
CA LEU A 54 14.94 3.23 5.54
C LEU A 54 14.85 2.51 6.89
N ARG A 55 14.19 3.12 7.85
CA ARG A 55 14.02 2.55 9.20
C ARG A 55 12.53 2.26 9.43
N PRO A 56 12.08 1.03 9.15
CA PRO A 56 10.71 0.67 9.44
C PRO A 56 10.48 0.51 10.94
N THR A 57 9.27 0.84 11.36
CA THR A 57 8.73 0.51 12.68
C THR A 57 7.66 -0.55 12.48
N LEU A 58 7.81 -1.68 13.20
CA LEU A 58 6.83 -2.75 13.25
C LEU A 58 6.05 -2.63 14.55
N THR A 59 4.73 -2.58 14.46
CA THR A 59 3.82 -2.56 15.62
C THR A 59 2.78 -3.67 15.46
N GLU A 60 2.53 -4.40 16.53
CA GLU A 60 1.46 -5.42 16.61
C GLU A 60 0.40 -4.96 17.59
N SER A 61 -0.83 -4.80 17.12
CA SER A 61 -1.98 -4.49 17.99
C SER A 61 -2.49 -5.72 18.73
N ALA A 62 -2.32 -6.90 18.13
CA ALA A 62 -2.60 -8.22 18.66
C ALA A 62 -1.73 -9.26 17.94
N PRO A 63 -1.60 -10.48 18.44
CA PRO A 63 -0.80 -11.53 17.79
C PRO A 63 -1.22 -11.73 16.32
N GLY A 64 -0.27 -11.56 15.41
CA GLY A 64 -0.50 -11.67 13.96
C GLY A 64 -1.04 -10.41 13.27
N ARG A 65 -1.49 -9.40 14.04
CA ARG A 65 -2.11 -8.16 13.52
C ARG A 65 -1.05 -7.05 13.43
N GLY A 66 -0.12 -7.20 12.51
CA GLY A 66 1.05 -6.35 12.38
C GLY A 66 0.86 -5.22 11.38
N ASN A 67 1.36 -4.04 11.75
CA ASN A 67 1.48 -2.86 10.92
C ASN A 67 2.96 -2.54 10.70
N VAL A 68 3.32 -2.01 9.56
CA VAL A 68 4.65 -1.48 9.27
C VAL A 68 4.54 -0.04 8.80
N THR A 69 5.33 0.83 9.41
CA THR A 69 5.40 2.25 9.05
C THR A 69 6.85 2.67 8.83
N THR A 70 7.05 3.70 8.04
CA THR A 70 8.34 4.38 7.91
C THR A 70 8.16 5.83 7.51
N ARG A 71 9.22 6.63 7.68
CA ARG A 71 9.27 8.04 7.31
C ARG A 71 10.47 8.31 6.41
N LEU A 72 10.24 8.87 5.25
CA LEU A 72 11.25 9.49 4.42
C LEU A 72 11.23 10.99 4.71
N THR A 73 12.28 11.45 5.37
CA THR A 73 12.41 12.87 5.78
C THR A 73 12.57 13.78 4.58
N GLY A 74 11.84 14.89 4.58
CA GLY A 74 11.85 15.93 3.58
C GLY A 74 11.99 17.33 4.18
N GLY A 75 11.25 18.30 3.65
CA GLY A 75 11.20 19.68 4.10
C GLY A 75 10.27 19.92 5.28
N ASN A 76 9.82 21.19 5.41
CA ASN A 76 9.07 21.64 6.58
C ASN A 76 7.55 21.72 6.36
N GLU A 77 7.06 21.37 5.19
CA GLU A 77 5.61 21.29 4.98
C GLU A 77 5.01 20.10 5.71
N ALA A 78 3.70 20.18 5.96
CA ALA A 78 2.98 19.08 6.60
C ALA A 78 3.11 17.76 5.81
N PRO A 79 3.24 16.61 6.48
CA PRO A 79 3.54 15.35 5.83
C PRO A 79 2.43 14.86 4.89
N LEU A 80 2.81 13.99 3.95
CA LEU A 80 1.92 13.18 3.14
C LEU A 80 2.03 11.73 3.61
N LEU A 81 0.90 11.07 3.86
CA LEU A 81 0.82 9.66 4.17
C LEU A 81 0.43 8.85 2.93
N LEU A 82 1.21 7.82 2.63
CA LEU A 82 0.87 6.73 1.73
C LEU A 82 0.34 5.59 2.61
N LEU A 83 -0.93 5.22 2.45
CA LEU A 83 -1.62 4.30 3.34
C LEU A 83 -2.28 3.18 2.55
N GLY A 84 -1.88 1.95 2.83
CA GLY A 84 -2.54 0.77 2.29
C GLY A 84 -2.74 -0.30 3.34
N HIS A 85 -3.68 -1.23 3.08
CA HIS A 85 -3.87 -2.40 3.93
C HIS A 85 -3.26 -3.66 3.31
N THR A 86 -2.93 -4.62 4.16
CA THR A 86 -2.30 -5.87 3.75
C THR A 86 -3.17 -7.10 3.94
N ASP A 87 -4.23 -6.98 4.73
CA ASP A 87 -5.22 -8.03 4.86
C ASP A 87 -6.07 -8.18 3.58
N VAL A 88 -6.70 -9.31 3.44
CA VAL A 88 -7.53 -9.64 2.29
C VAL A 88 -8.75 -10.47 2.74
N VAL A 89 -9.86 -10.36 2.02
CA VAL A 89 -11.04 -11.19 2.28
C VAL A 89 -10.79 -12.65 1.94
N ALA A 90 -11.61 -13.54 2.52
CA ALA A 90 -11.57 -14.97 2.30
C ALA A 90 -11.71 -15.35 0.81
N VAL A 91 -11.26 -16.54 0.48
CA VAL A 91 -11.32 -17.10 -0.87
C VAL A 91 -12.06 -18.44 -0.87
N GLU A 92 -12.69 -18.73 -2.00
CA GLU A 92 -13.17 -20.06 -2.35
C GLU A 92 -12.28 -20.62 -3.46
N PRO A 93 -11.23 -21.41 -3.14
CA PRO A 93 -10.18 -21.76 -4.10
C PRO A 93 -10.68 -22.44 -5.37
N HIS A 94 -11.79 -23.19 -5.30
CA HIS A 94 -12.38 -23.85 -6.45
C HIS A 94 -13.03 -22.89 -7.46
N MET A 95 -13.26 -21.63 -7.09
CA MET A 95 -13.80 -20.59 -7.97
C MET A 95 -12.69 -19.83 -8.72
N TRP A 96 -11.41 -20.16 -8.46
CA TRP A 96 -10.29 -19.44 -9.05
C TRP A 96 -9.66 -20.21 -10.21
N THR A 97 -9.39 -19.50 -11.32
CA THR A 97 -8.67 -20.05 -12.49
C THR A 97 -7.19 -20.30 -12.17
N GLN A 98 -6.59 -19.41 -11.40
CA GLN A 98 -5.23 -19.55 -10.87
C GLN A 98 -5.31 -19.67 -9.34
N PRO A 99 -4.43 -20.41 -8.65
CA PRO A 99 -4.48 -20.50 -7.20
C PRO A 99 -4.41 -19.11 -6.55
N PRO A 100 -5.31 -18.77 -5.61
CA PRO A 100 -5.52 -17.40 -5.13
C PRO A 100 -4.32 -16.77 -4.41
N PHE A 101 -3.38 -17.57 -3.92
CA PHE A 101 -2.16 -17.08 -3.29
C PHE A 101 -0.89 -17.49 -4.04
N SER A 102 -0.99 -17.77 -5.36
CA SER A 102 0.18 -18.13 -6.17
C SER A 102 1.01 -16.92 -6.58
N GLY A 103 0.41 -15.74 -6.69
CA GLY A 103 1.04 -14.58 -7.33
C GLY A 103 1.46 -14.89 -8.77
N ALA A 104 0.68 -15.70 -9.50
CA ALA A 104 1.02 -16.11 -10.85
C ALA A 104 1.01 -14.91 -11.81
N LEU A 105 2.02 -14.83 -12.68
CA LEU A 105 1.99 -13.93 -13.82
C LEU A 105 1.43 -14.70 -15.02
N HIS A 106 0.22 -14.39 -15.43
CA HIS A 106 -0.48 -15.08 -16.51
C HIS A 106 -1.19 -14.06 -17.39
N GLU A 107 -1.03 -14.18 -18.71
CA GLU A 107 -1.59 -13.26 -19.72
C GLU A 107 -1.26 -11.78 -19.46
N GLY A 108 -0.06 -11.49 -18.95
CA GLY A 108 0.39 -10.13 -18.66
C GLY A 108 -0.19 -9.52 -17.36
N CYS A 109 -0.95 -10.30 -16.60
CA CYS A 109 -1.55 -9.87 -15.33
C CYS A 109 -1.01 -10.68 -14.16
N VAL A 110 -0.84 -10.04 -13.00
CA VAL A 110 -0.58 -10.73 -11.74
C VAL A 110 -1.90 -11.21 -11.15
N TRP A 111 -2.01 -12.52 -10.94
CA TRP A 111 -3.21 -13.16 -10.41
C TRP A 111 -3.07 -13.47 -8.93
N GLY A 112 -4.13 -13.19 -8.18
CA GLY A 112 -4.23 -13.60 -6.79
C GLY A 112 -5.12 -12.71 -5.96
N ARG A 113 -5.52 -13.20 -4.78
CA ARG A 113 -6.26 -12.41 -3.80
C ARG A 113 -5.38 -11.28 -3.28
N GLY A 114 -5.90 -10.03 -3.29
CA GLY A 114 -5.14 -8.83 -2.99
C GLY A 114 -4.40 -8.23 -4.19
N ALA A 115 -4.46 -8.85 -5.40
CA ALA A 115 -3.84 -8.30 -6.58
C ALA A 115 -4.49 -6.98 -7.05
N LEU A 116 -5.74 -6.74 -6.69
CA LEU A 116 -6.48 -5.51 -6.97
C LEU A 116 -6.78 -4.73 -5.69
N ASP A 117 -7.12 -5.42 -4.62
CA ASP A 117 -7.55 -4.88 -3.33
C ASP A 117 -6.71 -5.50 -2.21
N MET A 118 -5.69 -4.76 -1.63
CA MET A 118 -5.02 -3.61 -2.28
C MET A 118 -3.50 -3.76 -2.24
N LYS A 119 -2.98 -5.01 -2.26
CA LYS A 119 -1.51 -5.26 -2.26
C LYS A 119 -0.79 -4.66 -3.47
N ASN A 120 -1.50 -4.44 -4.60
CA ASN A 120 -0.96 -3.70 -5.76
C ASN A 120 -0.61 -2.27 -5.38
N MET A 121 -1.49 -1.59 -4.66
CA MET A 121 -1.26 -0.22 -4.24
C MET A 121 -0.18 -0.16 -3.15
N VAL A 122 -0.22 -1.07 -2.18
CA VAL A 122 0.85 -1.25 -1.18
C VAL A 122 2.22 -1.39 -1.86
N ALA A 123 2.32 -2.25 -2.89
CA ALA A 123 3.55 -2.44 -3.64
C ALA A 123 3.96 -1.19 -4.43
N ALA A 124 3.01 -0.54 -5.11
CA ALA A 124 3.28 0.66 -5.90
C ALA A 124 3.74 1.83 -5.03
N GLU A 125 3.07 2.08 -3.92
CA GLU A 125 3.44 3.13 -2.97
C GLU A 125 4.81 2.88 -2.33
N LEU A 126 5.11 1.62 -1.98
CA LEU A 126 6.42 1.22 -1.48
C LEU A 126 7.52 1.53 -2.51
N ILE A 127 7.33 1.12 -3.76
CA ILE A 127 8.31 1.40 -4.82
C ILE A 127 8.46 2.90 -5.07
N VAL A 128 7.38 3.68 -5.05
CA VAL A 128 7.46 5.14 -5.17
C VAL A 128 8.32 5.73 -4.04
N LEU A 129 8.10 5.31 -2.80
CA LEU A 129 8.90 5.75 -1.65
C LEU A 129 10.39 5.40 -1.85
N LEU A 130 10.68 4.16 -2.29
CA LEU A 130 12.05 3.72 -2.55
C LEU A 130 12.70 4.50 -3.69
N LEU A 131 11.99 4.81 -4.78
CA LEU A 131 12.49 5.64 -5.86
C LEU A 131 12.82 7.05 -5.39
N LEU A 132 11.96 7.68 -4.59
CA LEU A 132 12.24 9.00 -4.00
C LEU A 132 13.53 8.95 -3.18
N LYS A 133 13.74 7.91 -2.40
CA LYS A 133 14.94 7.68 -1.59
C LYS A 133 16.19 7.45 -2.45
N ARG A 134 16.11 6.49 -3.40
CA ARG A 134 17.23 6.07 -4.27
C ARG A 134 17.76 7.23 -5.11
N HIS A 135 16.84 8.00 -5.68
CA HIS A 135 17.18 9.16 -6.53
C HIS A 135 17.40 10.46 -5.75
N LYS A 136 17.34 10.42 -4.41
CA LYS A 136 17.54 11.59 -3.53
C LYS A 136 16.69 12.77 -3.98
N VAL A 137 15.41 12.50 -4.30
CA VAL A 137 14.50 13.54 -4.77
C VAL A 137 14.34 14.59 -3.67
N PRO A 138 14.55 15.89 -3.97
CA PRO A 138 14.27 16.96 -3.00
C PRO A 138 12.78 16.95 -2.67
N LEU A 139 12.46 16.88 -1.40
CA LEU A 139 11.07 16.82 -0.90
C LEU A 139 10.81 18.08 -0.05
N ASP A 140 9.66 18.72 -0.27
CA ASP A 140 9.22 19.87 0.53
C ASP A 140 8.58 19.43 1.85
N ARG A 141 8.23 18.14 1.99
CA ARG A 141 7.58 17.53 3.14
C ARG A 141 8.08 16.12 3.40
N ASP A 142 7.84 15.62 4.59
CA ASP A 142 8.03 14.21 4.89
C ASP A 142 7.02 13.35 4.14
N ILE A 143 7.45 12.17 3.72
CA ILE A 143 6.56 11.13 3.22
C ILE A 143 6.50 10.03 4.28
N LEU A 144 5.32 9.83 4.83
CA LEU A 144 4.99 8.69 5.69
C LEU A 144 4.51 7.55 4.79
N TYR A 145 4.85 6.33 5.14
CA TYR A 145 4.33 5.12 4.52
C TYR A 145 3.81 4.20 5.61
N ALA A 146 2.61 3.67 5.44
CA ALA A 146 2.00 2.73 6.35
C ALA A 146 1.32 1.60 5.55
N ALA A 147 1.75 0.36 5.80
CA ALA A 147 1.04 -0.83 5.36
C ALA A 147 0.43 -1.49 6.59
N THR A 148 -0.90 -1.51 6.66
CA THR A 148 -1.66 -1.74 7.88
C THR A 148 -2.49 -3.01 7.81
N ALA A 149 -2.99 -3.42 8.97
CA ALA A 149 -3.90 -4.54 9.15
C ALA A 149 -5.37 -4.06 9.16
N ASP A 150 -6.32 -5.01 9.04
CA ASP A 150 -7.70 -4.91 9.49
C ASP A 150 -8.60 -3.89 8.78
N GLU A 151 -8.42 -3.72 7.49
CA GLU A 151 -9.35 -2.93 6.68
C GLU A 151 -10.61 -3.74 6.35
N GLU A 152 -10.43 -4.96 5.86
CA GLU A 152 -11.45 -5.82 5.28
C GLU A 152 -12.50 -6.33 6.28
N ALA A 153 -12.17 -6.38 7.56
CA ALA A 153 -13.12 -6.77 8.60
C ALA A 153 -14.04 -5.63 9.06
N GLY A 154 -13.81 -4.41 8.60
CA GLY A 154 -14.67 -3.24 8.85
C GLY A 154 -14.71 -2.74 10.29
N LYS A 155 -13.86 -3.27 11.19
CA LYS A 155 -13.81 -2.86 12.59
C LYS A 155 -12.73 -1.82 12.88
N GLY A 156 -11.63 -1.86 12.12
CA GLY A 156 -10.50 -0.93 12.28
C GLY A 156 -9.74 -1.06 13.60
N ASP A 157 -9.98 -2.16 14.35
CA ASP A 157 -9.45 -2.34 15.71
C ASP A 157 -7.93 -2.57 15.74
N HIS A 158 -7.32 -2.90 14.59
CA HIS A 158 -5.91 -3.32 14.52
C HIS A 158 -5.05 -2.52 13.54
N GLY A 159 -5.67 -1.71 12.69
CA GLY A 159 -5.04 -0.96 11.61
C GLY A 159 -4.86 0.54 11.89
N PRO A 160 -5.25 1.41 10.94
CA PRO A 160 -5.01 2.85 11.05
C PRO A 160 -5.64 3.50 12.28
N GLY A 161 -6.85 3.10 12.66
CA GLY A 161 -7.52 3.61 13.87
C GLY A 161 -6.70 3.32 15.12
N TRP A 162 -6.25 2.07 15.27
CA TRP A 162 -5.40 1.66 16.39
C TRP A 162 -4.06 2.42 16.39
N LEU A 163 -3.43 2.59 15.23
CA LEU A 163 -2.19 3.37 15.12
C LEU A 163 -2.41 4.83 15.51
N LEU A 164 -3.52 5.43 15.11
CA LEU A 164 -3.82 6.82 15.47
C LEU A 164 -4.01 7.00 16.99
N ASP A 165 -4.61 6.01 17.64
CA ASP A 165 -4.86 6.05 19.10
C ASP A 165 -3.58 5.80 19.92
N HIS A 166 -2.65 4.98 19.41
CA HIS A 166 -1.50 4.50 20.18
C HIS A 166 -0.15 5.04 19.70
N HIS A 167 -0.05 5.36 18.40
CA HIS A 167 1.19 5.77 17.73
C HIS A 167 0.94 6.85 16.67
N PRO A 168 0.24 7.97 17.03
CA PRO A 168 -0.15 8.98 16.05
C PRO A 168 1.03 9.55 15.28
N GLU A 169 2.22 9.63 15.89
CA GLU A 169 3.44 10.13 15.24
C GLU A 169 3.86 9.32 14.01
N GLN A 170 3.33 8.12 13.84
CA GLN A 170 3.64 7.24 12.71
C GLN A 170 2.79 7.53 11.48
N ILE A 171 1.55 8.04 11.66
CA ILE A 171 0.59 8.19 10.58
C ILE A 171 -0.14 9.54 10.55
N ASP A 172 0.08 10.43 11.51
CA ASP A 172 -0.60 11.73 11.54
C ASP A 172 -0.12 12.60 10.37
N ALA A 173 -1.01 12.81 9.40
CA ALA A 173 -0.79 13.60 8.20
C ALA A 173 -2.09 14.24 7.72
N PRO A 174 -2.08 15.52 7.30
CA PRO A 174 -3.28 16.20 6.81
C PRO A 174 -3.69 15.77 5.40
N VAL A 175 -2.79 15.09 4.68
CA VAL A 175 -3.05 14.56 3.34
C VAL A 175 -2.70 13.09 3.32
N ILE A 176 -3.65 12.27 2.89
CA ILE A 176 -3.50 10.82 2.81
C ILE A 176 -3.79 10.39 1.38
N LEU A 177 -2.91 9.59 0.81
CA LEU A 177 -3.14 8.84 -0.40
C LEU A 177 -3.44 7.39 0.00
N THR A 178 -4.62 6.91 -0.35
CA THR A 178 -5.10 5.56 -0.07
C THR A 178 -6.07 5.13 -1.15
N GLU A 179 -6.56 3.91 -1.07
CA GLU A 179 -7.62 3.45 -1.96
C GLU A 179 -8.98 4.06 -1.64
N GLY A 180 -9.94 3.74 -2.50
CA GLY A 180 -11.33 4.14 -2.36
C GLY A 180 -11.64 5.48 -3.01
N GLY A 181 -12.91 5.72 -3.19
CA GLY A 181 -13.46 7.06 -3.49
C GLY A 181 -13.52 7.33 -4.95
N GLY A 182 -13.47 7.53 -5.88
CA GLY A 182 -13.67 8.08 -7.21
C GLY A 182 -14.05 7.02 -8.25
N HIS A 183 -15.20 7.21 -8.82
CA HIS A 183 -15.62 6.43 -10.00
C HIS A 183 -15.72 7.34 -11.21
N ASP A 184 -15.40 6.83 -12.38
CA ASP A 184 -15.78 7.50 -13.60
C ASP A 184 -17.20 7.07 -14.01
N LEU A 185 -18.01 8.06 -14.35
CA LEU A 185 -19.36 7.86 -14.84
C LEU A 185 -19.47 8.44 -16.24
N SER A 186 -19.98 7.67 -17.17
CA SER A 186 -20.30 8.18 -18.51
C SER A 186 -21.80 8.40 -18.63
N PHE A 187 -22.21 9.65 -18.87
CA PHE A 187 -23.60 10.01 -19.06
C PHE A 187 -23.72 10.99 -20.23
N GLU A 188 -24.61 10.69 -21.19
CA GLU A 188 -24.85 11.50 -22.40
C GLU A 188 -23.56 11.87 -23.16
N GLY A 189 -22.62 10.93 -23.30
CA GLY A 189 -21.34 11.13 -24.01
C GLY A 189 -20.33 11.98 -23.25
N LYS A 190 -20.61 12.38 -22.01
CA LYS A 190 -19.69 13.08 -21.12
C LYS A 190 -19.17 12.13 -20.05
N ARG A 191 -17.89 12.28 -19.71
CA ARG A 191 -17.25 11.54 -18.61
C ARG A 191 -17.17 12.46 -17.38
N PHE A 192 -17.67 11.97 -16.25
CA PHE A 192 -17.58 12.61 -14.95
C PHE A 192 -16.67 11.80 -14.05
N TYR A 193 -15.82 12.47 -13.32
CA TYR A 193 -15.01 11.87 -12.26
C TYR A 193 -15.62 12.26 -10.92
N THR A 194 -16.02 11.27 -10.14
CA THR A 194 -16.56 11.52 -8.81
C THR A 194 -15.42 11.71 -7.83
N CYS A 195 -15.60 12.56 -6.84
CA CYS A 195 -14.68 12.72 -5.71
C CYS A 195 -15.46 12.45 -4.44
N GLN A 196 -14.94 11.57 -3.61
CA GLN A 196 -15.53 11.28 -2.31
C GLN A 196 -15.22 12.46 -1.37
N VAL A 197 -16.25 13.12 -0.87
CA VAL A 197 -16.12 14.30 0.01
C VAL A 197 -16.56 14.01 1.45
N GLY A 198 -16.89 12.75 1.74
CA GLY A 198 -17.30 12.31 3.06
C GLY A 198 -17.60 10.83 3.06
N GLN A 199 -17.56 10.22 4.23
CA GLN A 199 -17.88 8.81 4.44
C GLN A 199 -19.24 8.71 5.13
N LYS A 200 -20.06 7.75 4.68
CA LYS A 200 -21.29 7.41 5.38
C LYS A 200 -20.90 6.76 6.72
N GLY A 201 -21.30 7.38 7.81
CA GLY A 201 -21.20 6.74 9.13
C GLY A 201 -22.02 5.44 9.16
N ILE A 202 -21.50 4.44 9.81
CA ILE A 202 -22.18 3.18 10.08
C ILE A 202 -23.11 3.37 11.29
#